data_2d6b3f1c30677520c9e20e0ad91d85ae
#
_entry.id   2d6b3f1c30677520c9e20e0ad91d85ae
#
_cell.length_a   1.000
_cell.length_b   1.000
_cell.length_c   1.000
_cell.angle_alpha   90.00
_cell.angle_beta   90.00
_cell.angle_gamma   90.00
#
_symmetry.space_group_name_H-M   'P 1'
#
loop_
_entity.id
_entity.type
_entity.pdbx_description
1 polymer ?
#
loop_
_entity_poly.entity_id
_entity_poly.type
_entity_poly.pdbx_seq_one_letter_code
_entity_poly.pdbx_strand_id
1 'polypeptide(L)'
;MTDSPAIDAIRKDIADNDVILFMKGTPSFPQCGFSAAVVQVLTHSGVKFKGVNVLADPELRQGIKEFSNWPTIPQLYVKGEFIGGCDIVREMAESGELETLFKDKAVATA
;
A
#
# COMPACT_ATOMS: atom_id res chain seq x y z
N MET A 1 -15.29 10.02 -19.55
CA MET A 1 -15.55 10.43 -18.16
C MET A 1 -14.24 10.66 -17.45
N THR A 2 -14.08 11.79 -16.80
CA THR A 2 -12.86 12.10 -16.06
C THR A 2 -12.94 11.55 -14.65
N ASP A 3 -11.85 10.97 -14.19
CA ASP A 3 -11.71 10.54 -12.81
C ASP A 3 -11.62 11.76 -11.88
N SER A 4 -11.94 11.56 -10.61
CA SER A 4 -11.79 12.63 -9.63
C SER A 4 -10.31 12.99 -9.42
N PRO A 5 -10.00 14.21 -8.92
CA PRO A 5 -8.63 14.56 -8.56
C PRO A 5 -7.97 13.57 -7.59
N ALA A 6 -8.75 12.99 -6.67
CA ALA A 6 -8.23 12.00 -5.73
C ALA A 6 -7.77 10.73 -6.46
N ILE A 7 -8.55 10.25 -7.41
CA ILE A 7 -8.18 9.05 -8.18
C ILE A 7 -6.97 9.34 -9.08
N ASP A 8 -6.89 10.52 -9.67
CA ASP A 8 -5.72 10.91 -10.46
C ASP A 8 -4.46 10.94 -9.60
N ALA A 9 -4.54 11.47 -8.39
CA ALA A 9 -3.43 11.48 -7.44
C ALA A 9 -3.00 10.05 -7.04
N ILE A 10 -3.97 9.16 -6.84
CA ILE A 10 -3.69 7.76 -6.53
C ILE A 10 -2.92 7.10 -7.69
N ARG A 11 -3.37 7.29 -8.92
CA ARG A 11 -2.71 6.73 -10.10
C ARG A 11 -1.28 7.21 -10.22
N LYS A 12 -1.05 8.50 -9.97
CA LYS A 12 0.28 9.08 -10.02
C LYS A 12 1.19 8.50 -8.93
N ASP A 13 0.69 8.40 -7.71
CA ASP A 13 1.46 7.83 -6.60
C ASP A 13 1.86 6.38 -6.88
N ILE A 14 0.93 5.60 -7.41
CA ILE A 14 1.18 4.20 -7.76
C ILE A 14 2.22 4.08 -8.88
N ALA A 15 2.16 4.98 -9.87
CA ALA A 15 3.10 4.98 -10.98
C ALA A 15 4.51 5.40 -10.54
N ASP A 16 4.61 6.32 -9.59
CA ASP A 16 5.88 6.90 -9.17
C ASP A 16 6.61 6.08 -8.09
N ASN A 17 5.96 5.11 -7.47
CA ASN A 17 6.52 4.35 -6.37
C ASN A 17 6.39 2.84 -6.61
N ASP A 18 7.50 2.12 -6.50
CA ASP A 18 7.51 0.66 -6.67
C ASP A 18 6.62 -0.03 -5.65
N VAL A 19 6.71 0.41 -4.40
CA VAL A 19 5.89 -0.12 -3.30
C VAL A 19 5.21 1.06 -2.62
N ILE A 20 3.89 1.01 -2.56
CA ILE A 20 3.10 2.05 -1.91
C ILE A 20 2.01 1.42 -1.04
N LEU A 21 1.87 1.95 0.16
CA LEU A 21 0.90 1.49 1.14
C LEU A 21 -0.07 2.61 1.47
N PHE A 22 -1.34 2.42 1.13
CA PHE A 22 -2.41 3.31 1.59
C PHE A 22 -2.86 2.82 2.96
N MET A 23 -2.70 3.66 3.97
CA MET A 23 -2.82 3.25 5.37
C MET A 23 -3.53 4.30 6.21
N LYS A 24 -3.89 3.94 7.42
CA LYS A 24 -4.40 4.86 8.43
C LYS A 24 -3.24 5.31 9.30
N GLY A 25 -2.93 6.60 9.25
CA GLY A 25 -1.75 7.18 9.88
C GLY A 25 -0.55 7.20 8.93
N THR A 26 0.63 7.33 9.49
CA THR A 26 1.89 7.34 8.75
C THR A 26 2.74 6.13 9.14
N PRO A 27 3.76 5.78 8.34
CA PRO A 27 4.65 4.67 8.72
C PRO A 27 5.30 4.83 10.10
N SER A 28 5.61 6.07 10.49
CA SER A 28 6.19 6.35 11.81
C SER A 28 5.15 6.33 12.94
N PHE A 29 3.89 6.65 12.61
CA PHE A 29 2.79 6.74 13.58
C PHE A 29 1.51 6.12 13.01
N PRO A 30 1.45 4.79 12.86
CA PRO A 30 0.24 4.15 12.37
C PRO A 30 -0.92 4.35 13.36
N GLN A 31 -2.11 4.61 12.83
CA GLN A 31 -3.33 4.84 13.62
C GLN A 31 -4.27 3.63 13.62
N CYS A 32 -3.80 2.50 13.12
CA CYS A 32 -4.59 1.28 13.02
C CYS A 32 -3.65 0.08 13.16
N GLY A 33 -4.03 -0.90 13.95
CA GLY A 33 -3.21 -2.10 14.17
C GLY A 33 -2.93 -2.87 12.88
N PHE A 34 -3.90 -2.90 11.97
CA PHE A 34 -3.70 -3.57 10.67
C PHE A 34 -2.70 -2.82 9.80
N SER A 35 -2.75 -1.49 9.79
CA SER A 35 -1.77 -0.66 9.08
C SER A 35 -0.37 -0.82 9.70
N ALA A 36 -0.28 -0.84 11.02
CA ALA A 36 0.97 -1.04 11.73
C ALA A 36 1.61 -2.39 11.36
N ALA A 37 0.80 -3.44 11.28
CA ALA A 37 1.30 -4.77 10.94
C ALA A 37 1.92 -4.81 9.54
N VAL A 38 1.29 -4.15 8.55
CA VAL A 38 1.83 -4.10 7.19
C VAL A 38 3.11 -3.28 7.14
N VAL A 39 3.17 -2.16 7.85
CA VAL A 39 4.39 -1.35 7.95
C VAL A 39 5.55 -2.19 8.50
N GLN A 40 5.31 -2.98 9.55
CA GLN A 40 6.33 -3.86 10.11
C GLN A 40 6.82 -4.89 9.10
N VAL A 41 5.92 -5.52 8.36
CA VAL A 41 6.29 -6.48 7.32
C VAL A 41 7.16 -5.84 6.26
N LEU A 42 6.77 -4.67 5.75
CA LEU A 42 7.54 -3.97 4.71
C LEU A 42 8.90 -3.51 5.22
N THR A 43 8.96 -2.99 6.43
CA THR A 43 10.22 -2.57 7.04
C THR A 43 11.16 -3.75 7.23
N HIS A 44 10.63 -4.86 7.72
CA HIS A 44 11.42 -6.09 7.92
C HIS A 44 11.91 -6.66 6.58
N SER A 45 11.13 -6.52 5.53
CA SER A 45 11.50 -6.98 4.18
C SER A 45 12.63 -6.16 3.55
N GLY A 46 12.92 -4.98 4.09
CA GLY A 46 14.02 -4.14 3.61
C GLY A 46 13.74 -3.42 2.30
N VAL A 47 12.48 -3.31 1.88
CA VAL A 47 12.12 -2.60 0.65
C VAL A 47 11.83 -1.14 0.92
N LYS A 48 12.12 -0.30 -0.06
CA LYS A 48 11.74 1.11 -0.03
C LYS A 48 10.25 1.20 -0.34
N PHE A 49 9.48 1.88 0.53
CA PHE A 49 8.05 2.06 0.29
C PHE A 49 7.58 3.44 0.72
N LYS A 50 6.51 3.89 0.10
CA LYS A 50 5.82 5.12 0.48
C LYS A 50 4.54 4.77 1.22
N GLY A 51 4.33 5.40 2.37
CA GLY A 51 3.06 5.33 3.10
C GLY A 51 2.22 6.55 2.80
N VAL A 52 0.95 6.35 2.49
CA VAL A 52 -0.01 7.43 2.24
C VAL A 52 -1.10 7.37 3.30
N ASN A 53 -1.22 8.45 4.08
CA ASN A 53 -2.19 8.54 5.16
C ASN A 53 -3.57 8.93 4.62
N VAL A 54 -4.47 7.96 4.51
CA VAL A 54 -5.83 8.22 4.01
C VAL A 54 -6.71 8.95 5.02
N LEU A 55 -6.29 9.03 6.30
CA LEU A 55 -7.03 9.78 7.31
C LEU A 55 -6.87 11.29 7.15
N ALA A 56 -5.82 11.72 6.47
CA ALA A 56 -5.55 13.15 6.26
C ALA A 56 -6.49 13.77 5.22
N ASP A 57 -7.14 12.94 4.39
CA ASP A 57 -7.98 13.42 3.28
C ASP A 57 -9.15 12.45 3.05
N PRO A 58 -10.38 12.86 3.42
CA PRO A 58 -11.56 11.99 3.22
C PRO A 58 -11.81 11.63 1.76
N GLU A 59 -11.48 12.51 0.81
CA GLU A 59 -11.65 12.22 -0.60
C GLU A 59 -10.68 11.15 -1.07
N LEU A 60 -9.46 11.16 -0.54
CA LEU A 60 -8.46 10.13 -0.81
C LEU A 60 -8.92 8.78 -0.24
N ARG A 61 -9.44 8.78 0.97
CA ARG A 61 -9.94 7.56 1.61
C ARG A 61 -11.07 6.92 0.80
N GLN A 62 -12.00 7.73 0.33
CA GLN A 62 -13.09 7.25 -0.53
C GLN A 62 -12.55 6.85 -1.91
N GLY A 63 -11.66 7.64 -2.47
CA GLY A 63 -11.09 7.40 -3.79
C GLY A 63 -10.33 6.09 -3.90
N ILE A 64 -9.53 5.74 -2.88
CA ILE A 64 -8.77 4.49 -2.94
C ILE A 64 -9.68 3.26 -2.88
N LYS A 65 -10.78 3.33 -2.16
CA LYS A 65 -11.77 2.25 -2.13
C LYS A 65 -12.44 2.06 -3.47
N GLU A 66 -12.80 3.15 -4.13
CA GLU A 66 -13.38 3.13 -5.47
C GLU A 66 -12.38 2.63 -6.51
N PHE A 67 -11.15 3.14 -6.44
CA PHE A 67 -10.08 2.78 -7.38
C PHE A 67 -9.79 1.28 -7.35
N SER A 68 -9.66 0.72 -6.16
CA SER A 68 -9.33 -0.70 -5.97
C SER A 68 -10.53 -1.63 -6.01
N ASN A 69 -11.73 -1.08 -5.88
CA ASN A 69 -12.96 -1.85 -5.63
C ASN A 69 -12.80 -2.74 -4.39
N TRP A 70 -12.07 -2.26 -3.38
CA TRP A 70 -11.78 -2.97 -2.15
C TRP A 70 -12.16 -2.09 -0.96
N PRO A 71 -12.95 -2.59 0.01
CA PRO A 71 -13.60 -1.73 1.00
C PRO A 71 -12.74 -1.35 2.19
N THR A 72 -11.60 -1.98 2.39
CA THR A 72 -10.83 -1.82 3.62
C THR A 72 -9.45 -1.24 3.40
N ILE A 73 -8.91 -0.63 4.44
CA ILE A 73 -7.55 -0.09 4.52
C ILE A 73 -6.85 -0.88 5.64
N PRO A 74 -5.57 -1.27 5.50
CA PRO A 74 -4.59 -0.86 4.51
C PRO A 74 -4.70 -1.58 3.16
N GLN A 75 -4.08 -0.97 2.13
CA GLN A 75 -3.98 -1.55 0.79
C GLN A 75 -2.55 -1.39 0.28
N LEU A 76 -1.94 -2.51 -0.12
CA LEU A 76 -0.58 -2.55 -0.64
C LEU A 76 -0.57 -2.69 -2.16
N TYR A 77 0.24 -1.88 -2.83
CA TYR A 77 0.49 -1.96 -4.27
C TYR A 77 1.99 -2.16 -4.51
N VAL A 78 2.33 -3.06 -5.42
CA VAL A 78 3.71 -3.33 -5.83
C VAL A 78 3.80 -3.24 -7.35
N LYS A 79 4.62 -2.31 -7.84
CA LYS A 79 4.79 -2.05 -9.28
C LYS A 79 3.45 -1.89 -10.00
N GLY A 80 2.52 -1.15 -9.39
CA GLY A 80 1.21 -0.87 -9.95
C GLY A 80 0.15 -1.94 -9.74
N GLU A 81 0.52 -3.09 -9.17
CA GLU A 81 -0.39 -4.20 -8.93
C GLU A 81 -0.94 -4.17 -7.51
N PHE A 82 -2.26 -4.27 -7.38
CA PHE A 82 -2.90 -4.38 -6.07
C PHE A 82 -2.60 -5.77 -5.48
N ILE A 83 -1.96 -5.78 -4.31
CA ILE A 83 -1.60 -7.04 -3.64
C ILE A 83 -2.69 -7.46 -2.66
N GLY A 84 -3.13 -6.53 -1.82
CA GLY A 84 -4.16 -6.82 -0.84
C GLY A 84 -4.01 -6.03 0.45
N GLY A 85 -4.76 -6.44 1.45
CA GLY A 85 -4.72 -5.84 2.79
C GLY A 85 -3.83 -6.62 3.75
N CYS A 86 -4.05 -6.38 5.05
CA CYS A 86 -3.20 -6.92 6.11
C CYS A 86 -3.09 -8.46 6.08
N ASP A 87 -4.21 -9.15 5.97
CA ASP A 87 -4.20 -10.62 6.06
C ASP A 87 -3.43 -11.25 4.90
N ILE A 88 -3.66 -10.77 3.69
CA ILE A 88 -2.97 -11.26 2.50
C ILE A 88 -1.47 -10.99 2.57
N VAL A 89 -1.10 -9.77 2.96
CA VAL A 89 0.32 -9.38 3.08
C VAL A 89 1.02 -10.24 4.12
N ARG A 90 0.39 -10.49 5.26
CA ARG A 90 0.96 -11.34 6.31
C ARG A 90 1.14 -12.78 5.85
N GLU A 91 0.14 -13.35 5.18
CA GLU A 91 0.24 -14.70 4.62
C GLU A 91 1.39 -14.81 3.62
N MET A 92 1.51 -13.84 2.73
CA MET A 92 2.57 -13.81 1.73
C MET A 92 3.95 -13.66 2.38
N ALA A 93 4.06 -12.88 3.46
CA ALA A 93 5.30 -12.75 4.20
C ALA A 93 5.70 -14.07 4.86
N GLU A 94 4.75 -14.76 5.49
CA GLU A 94 4.99 -16.02 6.17
C GLU A 94 5.37 -17.14 5.21
N SER A 95 4.76 -17.18 4.03
CA SER A 95 5.02 -18.22 3.03
C SER A 95 6.29 -17.98 2.19
N GLY A 96 6.86 -16.77 2.26
CA GLY A 96 7.97 -16.37 1.40
C GLY A 96 7.55 -15.79 0.05
N GLU A 97 6.26 -15.80 -0.25
CA GLU A 97 5.75 -15.28 -1.54
C GLU A 97 6.01 -13.78 -1.71
N LEU A 98 5.94 -13.01 -0.61
CA LEU A 98 6.18 -11.58 -0.66
C LEU A 98 7.63 -11.27 -1.04
N GLU A 99 8.58 -11.98 -0.44
CA GLU A 99 10.00 -11.82 -0.76
C GLU A 99 10.27 -12.18 -2.21
N THR A 100 9.68 -13.26 -2.70
CA THR A 100 9.79 -13.67 -4.10
C THR A 100 9.22 -12.61 -5.03
N LEU A 101 8.05 -12.04 -4.69
CA LEU A 101 7.42 -10.97 -5.45
C LEU A 101 8.35 -9.76 -5.56
N PHE A 102 8.95 -9.33 -4.47
CA PHE A 102 9.86 -8.18 -4.47
C PHE A 102 11.10 -8.43 -5.33
N LYS A 103 11.65 -9.63 -5.29
CA LYS A 103 12.79 -10.01 -6.13
C LYS A 103 12.41 -10.05 -7.61
N ASP A 104 11.30 -10.71 -7.93
CA ASP A 104 10.83 -10.85 -9.31
C ASP A 104 10.50 -9.50 -9.96
N LYS A 105 9.97 -8.57 -9.18
CA LYS A 105 9.62 -7.22 -9.63
C LYS A 105 10.80 -6.25 -9.57
N ALA A 106 11.94 -6.67 -9.08
CA ALA A 106 13.15 -5.84 -8.92
C ALA A 106 12.85 -4.54 -8.13
N VAL A 107 12.16 -4.69 -7.02
CA VAL A 107 11.76 -3.58 -6.17
C VAL A 107 12.97 -2.96 -5.48
N ALA A 108 12.99 -1.62 -5.40
CA ALA A 108 14.08 -0.90 -4.75
C ALA A 108 14.17 -1.24 -3.25
N THR A 109 15.41 -1.38 -2.76
CA THR A 109 15.66 -1.61 -1.33
C THR A 109 15.76 -0.29 -0.58
N ALA A 110 15.42 -0.34 0.70
CA ALA A 110 15.54 0.83 1.58
C ALA A 110 17.00 1.18 1.88
#